data_869c673907c1283913eb4cc06988773e
#
_entry.id   869c673907c1283913eb4cc06988773e
#
_cell.length_a   1.000
_cell.length_b   1.000
_cell.length_c   1.000
_cell.angle_alpha   90.00
_cell.angle_beta   90.00
_cell.angle_gamma   90.00
#
_symmetry.space_group_name_H-M   'P 1'
#
loop_
_entity.id
_entity.type
_entity.pdbx_description
1 polymer ?
#
loop_
_entity_poly.entity_id
_entity_poly.type
_entity_poly.pdbx_seq_one_letter_code
_entity_poly.pdbx_strand_id
1 'polypeptide(L)'
;MIDLNILVVGGGAREHAICDAVCRSKCDVKLYSVMHNLNPGIKHLSKDFLQEKETNVSQIVNYAKENEIDLVIVGPEAPLEAGIVNELNKSGIDACSPTKEAARIETDKEWMRGLLKRYKIHGQLKCESFTDVKKTRKFIDDLNGKVAIKPIGLTGGKGVKVAGDHFHGVDEALEYIKEVIDEKIGGKAKVLIEEKAVGEEFTLQAFSDGYSILPFHAVQDHKRLLPGDKGPNTGGMGSYSCADGLLPFLSKSEYEEAAVILQKIVEALNKEGCKYVGPIYGQFMVTTDGPKIIEINARFGDPEAMNVLPLLETDFIGICKAMLDGSISNEKIRLEKKSTVCKYIVPEGYGVKSMIGEKILVDKESVEDTGSRLFYASVNKENDDIYTTSSRSLAVVGIADDLYDAEKICEEALNHISGEHIFIRHDIGTAELIEKRLKHMIKLRGM
;
A
#
# COMPACT_ATOMS: atom_id res chain seq x y z
N MET A 1 -7.86 -24.18 -23.75
CA MET A 1 -7.50 -23.02 -22.92
C MET A 1 -6.08 -23.27 -22.46
N ILE A 2 -5.22 -22.28 -22.36
CA ILE A 2 -3.84 -22.46 -21.88
C ILE A 2 -3.92 -22.42 -20.36
N ASP A 3 -3.55 -23.53 -19.68
CA ASP A 3 -3.36 -23.56 -18.23
C ASP A 3 -2.15 -22.67 -17.88
N LEU A 4 -2.32 -21.74 -16.96
CA LEU A 4 -1.24 -20.85 -16.50
C LEU A 4 -0.89 -21.17 -15.04
N ASN A 5 0.38 -21.39 -14.77
CA ASN A 5 0.91 -21.50 -13.43
C ASN A 5 1.35 -20.11 -12.94
N ILE A 6 0.62 -19.55 -11.99
CA ILE A 6 0.84 -18.20 -11.46
C ILE A 6 1.39 -18.28 -10.04
N LEU A 7 2.48 -17.59 -9.76
CA LEU A 7 3.04 -17.49 -8.42
C LEU A 7 2.79 -16.11 -7.81
N VAL A 8 2.18 -16.06 -6.63
CA VAL A 8 2.08 -14.83 -5.82
C VAL A 8 3.07 -14.93 -4.66
N VAL A 9 3.92 -13.91 -4.52
CA VAL A 9 4.91 -13.81 -3.44
C VAL A 9 4.44 -12.81 -2.40
N GLY A 10 4.26 -13.30 -1.17
CA GLY A 10 3.81 -12.56 0.00
C GLY A 10 2.61 -13.22 0.68
N GLY A 11 2.45 -12.97 1.98
CA GLY A 11 1.47 -13.65 2.84
C GLY A 11 0.47 -12.71 3.53
N GLY A 12 0.37 -11.44 3.12
CA GLY A 12 -0.53 -10.44 3.71
C GLY A 12 -1.94 -10.43 3.11
N ALA A 13 -2.79 -9.53 3.61
CA ALA A 13 -4.15 -9.36 3.09
C ALA A 13 -4.16 -8.80 1.66
N ARG A 14 -3.19 -7.95 1.31
CA ARG A 14 -2.95 -7.49 -0.05
C ARG A 14 -2.70 -8.67 -0.99
N GLU A 15 -1.81 -9.58 -0.62
CA GLU A 15 -1.51 -10.77 -1.41
C GLU A 15 -2.69 -11.72 -1.48
N HIS A 16 -3.48 -11.83 -0.41
CA HIS A 16 -4.73 -12.59 -0.44
C HIS A 16 -5.73 -11.98 -1.45
N ALA A 17 -5.87 -10.65 -1.48
CA ALA A 17 -6.71 -9.98 -2.48
C ALA A 17 -6.16 -10.13 -3.92
N ILE A 18 -4.84 -10.17 -4.10
CA ILE A 18 -4.21 -10.48 -5.39
C ILE A 18 -4.52 -11.92 -5.80
N CYS A 19 -4.38 -12.90 -4.89
CA CYS A 19 -4.71 -14.30 -5.15
C CYS A 19 -6.19 -14.47 -5.54
N ASP A 20 -7.11 -13.80 -4.84
CA ASP A 20 -8.54 -13.77 -5.19
C ASP A 20 -8.76 -13.21 -6.60
N ALA A 21 -8.11 -12.09 -6.96
CA ALA A 21 -8.20 -11.50 -8.30
C ALA A 21 -7.63 -12.42 -9.39
N VAL A 22 -6.55 -13.13 -9.12
CA VAL A 22 -5.96 -14.16 -10.00
C VAL A 22 -6.96 -15.29 -10.22
N CYS A 23 -7.56 -15.83 -9.16
CA CYS A 23 -8.52 -16.94 -9.24
C CYS A 23 -9.84 -16.56 -9.94
N ARG A 24 -10.21 -15.27 -9.95
CA ARG A 24 -11.39 -14.77 -10.69
C ARG A 24 -11.13 -14.54 -12.18
N SER A 25 -9.91 -14.76 -12.66
CA SER A 25 -9.56 -14.58 -14.08
C SER A 25 -10.27 -15.59 -14.98
N LYS A 26 -10.44 -15.22 -16.23
CA LYS A 26 -11.18 -16.01 -17.24
C LYS A 26 -10.40 -17.19 -17.82
N CYS A 27 -9.07 -17.19 -17.66
CA CYS A 27 -8.22 -18.31 -18.06
C CYS A 27 -8.12 -19.35 -16.93
N ASP A 28 -7.83 -20.60 -17.29
CA ASP A 28 -7.52 -21.64 -16.30
C ASP A 28 -6.20 -21.30 -15.62
N VAL A 29 -6.27 -21.03 -14.30
CA VAL A 29 -5.12 -20.66 -13.49
C VAL A 29 -4.86 -21.73 -12.43
N LYS A 30 -3.61 -22.14 -12.31
CA LYS A 30 -3.10 -22.86 -11.15
C LYS A 30 -2.30 -21.90 -10.30
N LEU A 31 -2.86 -21.51 -9.15
CA LEU A 31 -2.22 -20.58 -8.24
C LEU A 31 -1.20 -21.30 -7.36
N TYR A 32 -0.01 -20.73 -7.26
CA TYR A 32 1.06 -21.09 -6.33
C TYR A 32 1.35 -19.86 -5.46
N SER A 33 1.87 -20.07 -4.26
CA SER A 33 2.21 -18.97 -3.37
C SER A 33 3.49 -19.19 -2.58
N VAL A 34 4.17 -18.10 -2.24
CA VAL A 34 5.28 -18.08 -1.28
C VAL A 34 4.89 -17.13 -0.15
N MET A 35 4.92 -17.60 1.09
CA MET A 35 4.55 -16.82 2.26
C MET A 35 5.36 -17.24 3.49
N HIS A 36 5.77 -16.26 4.29
CA HIS A 36 6.50 -16.53 5.54
C HIS A 36 5.58 -17.11 6.61
N ASN A 37 4.48 -16.43 6.88
CA ASN A 37 3.43 -16.91 7.79
C ASN A 37 2.35 -17.64 6.98
N LEU A 38 1.84 -18.74 7.53
CA LEU A 38 0.83 -19.53 6.84
C LEU A 38 -0.53 -18.81 6.84
N ASN A 39 -0.78 -18.05 5.77
CA ASN A 39 -2.05 -17.38 5.54
C ASN A 39 -3.10 -18.41 5.06
N PRO A 40 -4.17 -18.66 5.84
CA PRO A 40 -5.13 -19.71 5.52
C PRO A 40 -5.95 -19.42 4.26
N GLY A 41 -6.21 -18.15 3.95
CA GLY A 41 -6.94 -17.76 2.75
C GLY A 41 -6.12 -18.00 1.48
N ILE A 42 -4.86 -17.56 1.48
CA ILE A 42 -3.94 -17.81 0.36
C ILE A 42 -3.74 -19.31 0.16
N LYS A 43 -3.49 -20.04 1.27
CA LYS A 43 -3.35 -21.50 1.22
C LYS A 43 -4.57 -22.19 0.60
N HIS A 44 -5.77 -21.74 0.93
CA HIS A 44 -7.02 -22.33 0.40
C HIS A 44 -7.15 -22.13 -1.12
N LEU A 45 -6.71 -20.99 -1.63
CA LEU A 45 -6.76 -20.65 -3.06
C LEU A 45 -5.61 -21.30 -3.85
N SER A 46 -4.52 -21.66 -3.19
CA SER A 46 -3.30 -22.17 -3.85
C SER A 46 -3.37 -23.68 -4.10
N LYS A 47 -2.94 -24.09 -5.29
CA LYS A 47 -2.68 -25.50 -5.61
C LYS A 47 -1.54 -26.05 -4.76
N ASP A 48 -0.49 -25.24 -4.58
CA ASP A 48 0.68 -25.55 -3.76
C ASP A 48 1.31 -24.27 -3.22
N PHE A 49 2.11 -24.36 -2.17
CA PHE A 49 2.76 -23.21 -1.56
C PHE A 49 4.12 -23.56 -0.95
N LEU A 50 5.02 -22.58 -0.96
CA LEU A 50 6.30 -22.62 -0.25
C LEU A 50 6.21 -21.71 0.98
N GLN A 51 6.43 -22.28 2.18
CA GLN A 51 6.55 -21.50 3.40
C GLN A 51 8.01 -21.07 3.61
N GLU A 52 8.35 -19.87 3.17
CA GLU A 52 9.70 -19.32 3.19
C GLU A 52 9.65 -17.79 3.32
N LYS A 53 10.75 -17.18 3.76
CA LYS A 53 10.89 -15.71 3.74
C LYS A 53 10.86 -15.20 2.31
N GLU A 54 10.05 -14.19 2.08
CA GLU A 54 9.86 -13.59 0.75
C GLU A 54 11.15 -12.95 0.19
N THR A 55 12.15 -12.73 1.04
CA THR A 55 13.49 -12.23 0.65
C THR A 55 14.49 -13.32 0.30
N ASN A 56 14.13 -14.60 0.47
CA ASN A 56 14.98 -15.73 0.04
C ASN A 56 14.83 -15.98 -1.46
N VAL A 57 15.37 -15.04 -2.25
CA VAL A 57 15.21 -14.99 -3.71
C VAL A 57 15.61 -16.32 -4.39
N SER A 58 16.70 -16.93 -3.95
CA SER A 58 17.19 -18.18 -4.58
C SER A 58 16.21 -19.36 -4.41
N GLN A 59 15.61 -19.53 -3.24
CA GLN A 59 14.62 -20.56 -2.99
C GLN A 59 13.34 -20.32 -3.78
N ILE A 60 12.89 -19.04 -3.87
CA ILE A 60 11.70 -18.68 -4.62
C ILE A 60 11.87 -18.92 -6.12
N VAL A 61 13.03 -18.56 -6.68
CA VAL A 61 13.33 -18.81 -8.11
C VAL A 61 13.41 -20.31 -8.39
N ASN A 62 13.99 -21.11 -7.49
CA ASN A 62 14.02 -22.57 -7.65
C ASN A 62 12.60 -23.16 -7.61
N TYR A 63 11.78 -22.75 -6.63
CA TYR A 63 10.38 -23.18 -6.53
C TYR A 63 9.58 -22.81 -7.78
N ALA A 64 9.82 -21.61 -8.34
CA ALA A 64 9.17 -21.17 -9.57
C ALA A 64 9.56 -22.05 -10.78
N LYS A 65 10.84 -22.47 -10.88
CA LYS A 65 11.31 -23.38 -11.94
C LYS A 65 10.74 -24.79 -11.79
N GLU A 66 10.77 -25.34 -10.57
CA GLU A 66 10.26 -26.68 -10.26
C GLU A 66 8.78 -26.84 -10.55
N ASN A 67 8.00 -25.76 -10.40
CA ASN A 67 6.57 -25.74 -10.65
C ASN A 67 6.19 -25.15 -12.03
N GLU A 68 7.16 -24.95 -12.92
CA GLU A 68 6.94 -24.42 -14.27
C GLU A 68 6.08 -23.16 -14.26
N ILE A 69 6.43 -22.19 -13.39
CA ILE A 69 5.68 -20.94 -13.23
C ILE A 69 5.82 -20.06 -14.47
N ASP A 70 4.69 -19.65 -15.04
CA ASP A 70 4.62 -18.77 -16.22
C ASP A 70 4.73 -17.30 -15.83
N LEU A 71 4.14 -16.92 -14.69
CA LEU A 71 4.06 -15.52 -14.28
C LEU A 71 4.16 -15.38 -12.77
N VAL A 72 4.96 -14.40 -12.30
CA VAL A 72 5.09 -14.07 -10.88
C VAL A 72 4.53 -12.67 -10.59
N ILE A 73 3.82 -12.54 -9.46
CA ILE A 73 3.34 -11.27 -8.92
C ILE A 73 3.90 -11.13 -7.51
N VAL A 74 4.65 -10.04 -7.27
CA VAL A 74 5.27 -9.77 -5.96
C VAL A 74 4.46 -8.73 -5.22
N GLY A 75 3.95 -9.10 -4.04
CA GLY A 75 3.14 -8.22 -3.22
C GLY A 75 3.95 -7.21 -2.40
N PRO A 76 4.92 -7.63 -1.56
CA PRO A 76 5.66 -6.72 -0.68
C PRO A 76 6.90 -6.10 -1.35
N GLU A 77 7.39 -5.02 -0.78
CA GLU A 77 8.56 -4.27 -1.27
C GLU A 77 9.92 -4.93 -0.99
N ALA A 78 10.02 -5.68 0.11
CA ALA A 78 11.30 -6.26 0.54
C ALA A 78 11.91 -7.25 -0.47
N PRO A 79 11.16 -8.20 -1.07
CA PRO A 79 11.70 -9.04 -2.14
C PRO A 79 12.04 -8.25 -3.42
N LEU A 80 11.37 -7.15 -3.72
CA LEU A 80 11.72 -6.27 -4.84
C LEU A 80 13.09 -5.61 -4.60
N GLU A 81 13.31 -5.08 -3.38
CA GLU A 81 14.61 -4.55 -2.97
C GLU A 81 15.70 -5.63 -3.00
N ALA A 82 15.37 -6.87 -2.65
CA ALA A 82 16.27 -8.01 -2.73
C ALA A 82 16.59 -8.43 -4.18
N GLY A 83 15.81 -7.97 -5.19
CA GLY A 83 16.07 -8.21 -6.61
C GLY A 83 15.42 -9.48 -7.17
N ILE A 84 14.32 -9.93 -6.58
CA ILE A 84 13.62 -11.15 -7.02
C ILE A 84 13.25 -11.11 -8.51
N VAL A 85 12.72 -9.97 -9.00
CA VAL A 85 12.31 -9.84 -10.40
C VAL A 85 13.50 -9.93 -11.35
N ASN A 86 14.67 -9.39 -10.95
CA ASN A 86 15.88 -9.50 -11.74
C ASN A 86 16.32 -10.96 -11.91
N GLU A 87 16.24 -11.77 -10.85
CA GLU A 87 16.62 -13.19 -10.89
C GLU A 87 15.58 -14.06 -11.63
N LEU A 88 14.27 -13.73 -11.51
CA LEU A 88 13.22 -14.38 -12.30
C LEU A 88 13.42 -14.12 -13.79
N ASN A 89 13.64 -12.86 -14.19
CA ASN A 89 13.89 -12.50 -15.60
C ASN A 89 15.14 -13.19 -16.18
N LYS A 90 16.25 -13.29 -15.41
CA LYS A 90 17.42 -14.07 -15.80
C LYS A 90 17.11 -15.55 -16.01
N SER A 91 16.09 -16.04 -15.35
CA SER A 91 15.63 -17.42 -15.41
C SER A 91 14.58 -17.67 -16.49
N GLY A 92 14.19 -16.61 -17.25
CA GLY A 92 13.17 -16.69 -18.28
C GLY A 92 11.73 -16.76 -17.73
N ILE A 93 11.51 -16.33 -16.50
CA ILE A 93 10.20 -16.32 -15.85
C ILE A 93 9.70 -14.86 -15.80
N ASP A 94 8.53 -14.62 -16.37
CA ASP A 94 7.92 -13.28 -16.40
C ASP A 94 7.44 -12.84 -15.02
N ALA A 95 7.52 -11.52 -14.75
CA ALA A 95 7.02 -10.95 -13.51
C ALA A 95 6.26 -9.63 -13.76
N CYS A 96 5.00 -9.56 -13.31
CA CYS A 96 4.21 -8.34 -13.27
C CYS A 96 4.52 -7.53 -11.99
N SER A 97 5.79 -7.18 -11.84
CA SER A 97 6.33 -6.41 -10.72
C SER A 97 7.63 -5.73 -11.15
N PRO A 98 7.97 -4.58 -10.56
CA PRO A 98 9.15 -3.83 -10.97
C PRO A 98 10.46 -4.52 -10.59
N THR A 99 11.48 -4.35 -11.42
CA THR A 99 12.85 -4.74 -11.09
C THR A 99 13.38 -3.95 -9.89
N LYS A 100 14.48 -4.40 -9.28
CA LYS A 100 15.14 -3.70 -8.18
C LYS A 100 15.44 -2.24 -8.50
N GLU A 101 15.89 -1.96 -9.72
CA GLU A 101 16.23 -0.62 -10.19
C GLU A 101 14.98 0.27 -10.27
N ALA A 102 13.86 -0.26 -10.76
CA ALA A 102 12.59 0.45 -10.83
C ALA A 102 11.93 0.59 -9.44
N ALA A 103 12.02 -0.44 -8.59
CA ALA A 103 11.52 -0.41 -7.21
C ALA A 103 12.28 0.60 -6.32
N ARG A 104 13.41 1.11 -6.78
CA ARG A 104 14.15 2.18 -6.10
C ARG A 104 13.31 3.43 -5.87
N ILE A 105 12.23 3.62 -6.64
CA ILE A 105 11.29 4.73 -6.42
C ILE A 105 10.64 4.68 -5.03
N GLU A 106 10.50 3.50 -4.41
CA GLU A 106 10.02 3.29 -3.03
C GLU A 106 11.18 3.17 -2.05
N THR A 107 12.20 2.37 -2.40
CA THR A 107 13.24 1.96 -1.44
C THR A 107 14.30 3.05 -1.16
N ASP A 108 14.33 4.12 -1.96
CA ASP A 108 15.25 5.25 -1.78
C ASP A 108 14.52 6.59 -1.98
N LYS A 109 14.02 7.15 -0.87
CA LYS A 109 13.26 8.41 -0.88
C LYS A 109 14.02 9.60 -1.44
N GLU A 110 15.35 9.64 -1.22
CA GLU A 110 16.19 10.70 -1.79
C GLU A 110 16.29 10.59 -3.31
N TRP A 111 16.48 9.37 -3.82
CA TRP A 111 16.52 9.11 -5.25
C TRP A 111 15.19 9.47 -5.92
N MET A 112 14.07 9.10 -5.28
CA MET A 112 12.73 9.47 -5.72
C MET A 112 12.59 10.99 -5.84
N ARG A 113 12.93 11.76 -4.80
CA ARG A 113 12.88 13.23 -4.84
C ARG A 113 13.83 13.81 -5.91
N GLY A 114 14.99 13.20 -6.07
CA GLY A 114 15.96 13.54 -7.14
C GLY A 114 15.39 13.32 -8.54
N LEU A 115 14.68 12.21 -8.77
CA LEU A 115 13.99 11.91 -10.02
C LEU A 115 12.94 12.98 -10.32
N LEU A 116 12.03 13.25 -9.37
CA LEU A 116 11.00 14.27 -9.53
C LEU A 116 11.60 15.63 -9.91
N LYS A 117 12.69 16.04 -9.25
CA LYS A 117 13.38 17.31 -9.50
C LYS A 117 14.02 17.34 -10.89
N ARG A 118 14.75 16.28 -11.31
CA ARG A 118 15.40 16.20 -12.63
C ARG A 118 14.42 16.35 -13.77
N TYR A 119 13.25 15.68 -13.65
CA TYR A 119 12.23 15.68 -14.69
C TYR A 119 11.16 16.77 -14.51
N LYS A 120 11.34 17.66 -13.52
CA LYS A 120 10.42 18.79 -13.24
C LYS A 120 8.96 18.33 -13.08
N ILE A 121 8.76 17.19 -12.43
CA ILE A 121 7.43 16.65 -12.18
C ILE A 121 6.72 17.51 -11.13
N HIS A 122 5.47 17.88 -11.38
CA HIS A 122 4.66 18.67 -10.45
C HIS A 122 4.34 17.92 -9.15
N GLY A 123 3.82 18.63 -8.15
CA GLY A 123 3.42 18.05 -6.87
C GLY A 123 4.59 17.77 -5.93
N GLN A 124 5.77 18.32 -6.19
CA GLN A 124 6.92 18.16 -5.29
C GLN A 124 6.77 19.00 -4.03
N LEU A 125 7.31 18.48 -2.93
CA LEU A 125 7.53 19.20 -1.69
C LEU A 125 8.96 19.76 -1.69
N LYS A 126 9.16 20.91 -1.04
CA LYS A 126 10.51 21.39 -0.74
C LYS A 126 11.19 20.36 0.16
N CYS A 127 12.36 19.91 -0.24
CA CYS A 127 13.07 18.87 0.50
C CYS A 127 14.58 18.98 0.33
N GLU A 128 15.31 18.51 1.33
CA GLU A 128 16.77 18.40 1.30
C GLU A 128 17.22 17.22 2.17
N SER A 129 18.33 16.57 1.77
CA SER A 129 18.91 15.44 2.48
C SER A 129 20.16 15.85 3.23
N PHE A 130 20.34 15.34 4.46
CA PHE A 130 21.44 15.71 5.34
C PHE A 130 22.11 14.48 5.96
N THR A 131 23.43 14.56 6.13
CA THR A 131 24.28 13.61 6.87
C THR A 131 24.86 14.24 8.14
N ASP A 132 24.60 15.54 8.38
CA ASP A 132 25.13 16.31 9.51
C ASP A 132 24.00 17.14 10.12
N VAL A 133 23.71 16.90 11.39
CA VAL A 133 22.66 17.59 12.15
C VAL A 133 22.83 19.11 12.15
N LYS A 134 24.08 19.60 12.24
CA LYS A 134 24.36 21.05 12.30
C LYS A 134 23.88 21.81 11.07
N LYS A 135 23.82 21.12 9.92
CA LYS A 135 23.39 21.73 8.64
C LYS A 135 21.87 21.78 8.48
N THR A 136 21.11 21.05 9.30
CA THR A 136 19.64 20.94 9.15
C THR A 136 18.89 22.14 9.72
N ARG A 137 19.41 22.77 10.78
CA ARG A 137 18.72 23.86 11.49
C ARG A 137 18.27 24.97 10.54
N LYS A 138 19.15 25.45 9.68
CA LYS A 138 18.81 26.52 8.72
C LYS A 138 17.63 26.13 7.83
N PHE A 139 17.64 24.92 7.28
CA PHE A 139 16.56 24.44 6.41
C PHE A 139 15.23 24.32 7.17
N ILE A 140 15.27 23.88 8.44
CA ILE A 140 14.08 23.79 9.29
C ILE A 140 13.56 25.20 9.61
N ASP A 141 14.42 26.15 9.92
CA ASP A 141 14.07 27.54 10.20
C ASP A 141 13.46 28.22 8.96
N ASP A 142 14.04 27.99 7.77
CA ASP A 142 13.53 28.50 6.48
C ASP A 142 12.10 27.98 6.16
N LEU A 143 11.71 26.84 6.74
CA LEU A 143 10.37 26.24 6.67
C LEU A 143 9.50 26.55 7.90
N ASN A 144 9.92 27.51 8.76
CA ASN A 144 9.23 27.90 9.99
C ASN A 144 8.93 26.69 10.92
N GLY A 145 9.81 25.71 10.98
CA GLY A 145 9.64 24.49 11.76
C GLY A 145 8.57 23.53 11.24
N LYS A 146 7.90 23.83 10.13
CA LYS A 146 6.85 22.98 9.54
C LYS A 146 7.46 21.95 8.61
N VAL A 147 7.99 20.89 9.19
CA VAL A 147 8.74 19.86 8.48
C VAL A 147 8.27 18.43 8.80
N ALA A 148 8.50 17.53 7.85
CA ALA A 148 8.47 16.08 8.04
C ALA A 148 9.91 15.53 7.93
N ILE A 149 10.32 14.71 8.88
CA ILE A 149 11.64 14.09 8.97
C ILE A 149 11.49 12.61 8.62
N LYS A 150 12.23 12.17 7.59
CA LYS A 150 12.10 10.82 7.03
C LYS A 150 13.47 10.14 6.93
N PRO A 151 13.68 8.95 7.48
CA PRO A 151 14.79 8.08 7.12
C PRO A 151 14.77 7.76 5.63
N ILE A 152 15.93 7.61 4.99
CA ILE A 152 16.02 7.44 3.52
C ILE A 152 15.43 6.10 3.05
N GLY A 153 15.81 5.00 3.69
CA GLY A 153 15.38 3.65 3.29
C GLY A 153 14.03 3.23 3.86
N LEU A 154 13.72 1.94 3.69
CA LEU A 154 12.47 1.34 4.17
C LEU A 154 12.40 1.34 5.71
N THR A 155 11.27 1.79 6.25
CA THR A 155 10.99 1.78 7.70
C THR A 155 9.58 1.29 8.03
N GLY A 156 8.84 0.78 7.04
CA GLY A 156 7.45 0.33 7.22
C GLY A 156 6.52 1.42 7.75
N GLY A 157 6.73 2.69 7.36
CA GLY A 157 5.93 3.83 7.81
C GLY A 157 6.22 4.34 9.23
N LYS A 158 7.04 3.61 10.03
CA LYS A 158 7.25 3.90 11.46
C LYS A 158 8.35 4.94 11.75
N GLY A 159 9.22 5.22 10.78
CA GLY A 159 10.33 6.15 10.95
C GLY A 159 10.04 7.58 10.52
N VAL A 160 8.81 7.94 10.14
CA VAL A 160 8.46 9.29 9.73
C VAL A 160 7.92 10.07 10.92
N LYS A 161 8.54 11.21 11.26
CA LYS A 161 8.04 12.13 12.27
C LYS A 161 7.69 13.49 11.64
N VAL A 162 6.55 14.07 12.04
CA VAL A 162 5.97 15.29 11.46
C VAL A 162 5.78 16.33 12.56
N ALA A 163 6.14 17.57 12.27
CA ALA A 163 6.00 18.71 13.19
C ALA A 163 4.53 18.92 13.61
N GLY A 164 4.32 19.14 14.90
CA GLY A 164 2.99 19.32 15.52
C GLY A 164 2.27 18.02 15.85
N ASP A 165 2.70 16.90 15.27
CA ASP A 165 2.13 15.58 15.54
C ASP A 165 3.07 14.72 16.42
N HIS A 166 4.37 14.79 16.15
CA HIS A 166 5.38 13.91 16.77
C HIS A 166 6.47 14.69 17.51
N PHE A 167 6.62 15.97 17.22
CA PHE A 167 7.56 16.87 17.90
C PHE A 167 7.04 18.33 17.82
N HIS A 168 7.41 19.14 18.83
CA HIS A 168 6.95 20.51 19.00
C HIS A 168 8.16 21.46 19.14
N GLY A 169 8.79 21.80 18.05
CA GLY A 169 9.92 22.72 18.03
C GLY A 169 11.15 22.19 17.33
N VAL A 170 12.09 23.11 17.08
CA VAL A 170 13.31 22.81 16.31
C VAL A 170 14.24 21.88 17.08
N ASP A 171 14.34 22.02 18.40
CA ASP A 171 15.27 21.24 19.20
C ASP A 171 14.87 19.76 19.26
N GLU A 172 13.58 19.43 19.47
CA GLU A 172 13.07 18.05 19.38
C GLU A 172 13.26 17.46 17.96
N ALA A 173 13.10 18.29 16.92
CA ALA A 173 13.38 17.88 15.54
C ALA A 173 14.86 17.49 15.37
N LEU A 174 15.78 18.29 15.92
CA LEU A 174 17.23 18.03 15.85
C LEU A 174 17.64 16.78 16.63
N GLU A 175 17.00 16.53 17.78
CA GLU A 175 17.23 15.30 18.54
C GLU A 175 16.83 14.06 17.70
N TYR A 176 15.67 14.09 17.08
CA TYR A 176 15.25 12.99 16.22
C TYR A 176 16.13 12.82 14.97
N ILE A 177 16.54 13.92 14.33
CA ILE A 177 17.47 13.86 13.20
C ILE A 177 18.79 13.20 13.61
N LYS A 178 19.29 13.55 14.81
CA LYS A 178 20.48 12.93 15.38
C LYS A 178 20.30 11.43 15.58
N GLU A 179 19.18 11.01 16.18
CA GLU A 179 18.81 9.59 16.34
C GLU A 179 18.85 8.86 14.99
N VAL A 180 18.18 9.41 13.95
CA VAL A 180 18.16 8.81 12.60
C VAL A 180 19.55 8.61 12.01
N ILE A 181 20.42 9.60 12.17
CA ILE A 181 21.79 9.58 11.58
C ILE A 181 22.69 8.61 12.38
N ASP A 182 22.69 8.71 13.72
CA ASP A 182 23.57 7.95 14.58
C ASP A 182 23.22 6.46 14.59
N GLU A 183 21.92 6.14 14.67
CA GLU A 183 21.41 4.75 14.68
C GLU A 183 21.21 4.18 13.27
N LYS A 184 21.43 4.98 12.22
CA LYS A 184 21.25 4.60 10.82
C LYS A 184 19.83 4.03 10.55
N ILE A 185 18.81 4.66 11.11
CA ILE A 185 17.43 4.25 10.90
C ILE A 185 17.12 4.26 9.38
N GLY A 186 16.54 3.17 8.87
CA GLY A 186 16.37 2.97 7.43
C GLY A 186 17.66 2.56 6.70
N GLY A 187 18.69 2.08 7.43
CA GLY A 187 19.92 1.49 6.87
C GLY A 187 20.97 2.50 6.41
N LYS A 188 20.73 3.81 6.53
CA LYS A 188 21.66 4.85 6.09
C LYS A 188 21.82 5.93 7.16
N ALA A 189 23.07 6.41 7.40
CA ALA A 189 23.37 7.57 8.26
C ALA A 189 22.98 8.89 7.55
N LYS A 190 21.72 9.01 7.16
CA LYS A 190 21.20 10.12 6.35
C LYS A 190 19.70 10.30 6.56
N VAL A 191 19.26 11.56 6.56
CA VAL A 191 17.87 11.94 6.75
C VAL A 191 17.40 12.81 5.59
N LEU A 192 16.14 12.63 5.17
CA LEU A 192 15.42 13.54 4.28
C LEU A 192 14.50 14.41 5.13
N ILE A 193 14.60 15.72 4.97
CA ILE A 193 13.71 16.71 5.57
C ILE A 193 12.86 17.31 4.46
N GLU A 194 11.55 17.34 4.66
CA GLU A 194 10.57 17.88 3.71
C GLU A 194 9.67 18.90 4.38
N GLU A 195 9.17 19.87 3.62
CA GLU A 195 8.10 20.73 4.10
C GLU A 195 6.86 19.90 4.48
N LYS A 196 6.20 20.29 5.56
CA LYS A 196 4.94 19.67 5.97
C LYS A 196 3.82 20.13 5.03
N ALA A 197 3.30 19.21 4.22
CA ALA A 197 2.08 19.47 3.45
C ALA A 197 0.87 19.61 4.40
N VAL A 198 -0.09 20.45 4.02
CA VAL A 198 -1.32 20.66 4.76
C VAL A 198 -2.51 20.42 3.83
N GLY A 199 -3.35 19.46 4.18
CA GLY A 199 -4.46 19.02 3.36
C GLY A 199 -5.02 17.69 3.83
N GLU A 200 -5.65 16.94 2.92
CA GLU A 200 -6.14 15.58 3.16
C GLU A 200 -5.40 14.57 2.31
N GLU A 201 -5.00 13.47 2.92
CA GLU A 201 -4.29 12.39 2.22
C GLU A 201 -5.25 11.55 1.38
N PHE A 202 -4.79 11.15 0.21
CA PHE A 202 -5.41 10.13 -0.62
C PHE A 202 -4.35 9.33 -1.35
N THR A 203 -4.75 8.17 -1.83
CA THR A 203 -3.88 7.29 -2.61
C THR A 203 -4.48 7.06 -3.98
N LEU A 204 -3.60 6.97 -4.97
CA LEU A 204 -3.94 6.58 -6.32
C LEU A 204 -3.04 5.43 -6.74
N GLN A 205 -3.64 4.28 -6.98
CA GLN A 205 -2.95 3.11 -7.53
C GLN A 205 -3.20 3.04 -9.02
N ALA A 206 -2.24 2.49 -9.76
CA ALA A 206 -2.38 2.26 -11.19
C ALA A 206 -1.60 1.01 -11.62
N PHE A 207 -2.03 0.35 -12.67
CA PHE A 207 -1.18 -0.55 -13.42
C PHE A 207 -0.25 0.22 -14.34
N SER A 208 0.95 -0.29 -14.58
CA SER A 208 1.94 0.32 -15.48
C SER A 208 2.66 -0.73 -16.33
N ASP A 209 2.86 -0.43 -17.62
CA ASP A 209 3.68 -1.20 -18.56
C ASP A 209 5.07 -0.56 -18.81
N GLY A 210 5.38 0.52 -18.09
CA GLY A 210 6.59 1.32 -18.26
C GLY A 210 6.45 2.45 -19.28
N TYR A 211 5.32 2.56 -19.96
CA TYR A 211 5.03 3.64 -20.92
C TYR A 211 3.75 4.38 -20.55
N SER A 212 2.74 3.64 -20.14
CA SER A 212 1.40 4.12 -19.79
C SER A 212 0.98 3.62 -18.42
N ILE A 213 -0.05 4.27 -17.85
CA ILE A 213 -0.72 3.81 -16.63
C ILE A 213 -2.22 3.63 -16.86
N LEU A 214 -2.83 2.71 -16.09
CA LEU A 214 -4.28 2.59 -15.92
C LEU A 214 -4.62 2.80 -14.45
N PRO A 215 -5.14 3.99 -14.06
CA PRO A 215 -5.44 4.31 -12.67
C PRO A 215 -6.72 3.64 -12.17
N PHE A 216 -6.74 3.31 -10.87
CA PHE A 216 -7.90 2.86 -10.11
C PHE A 216 -8.68 4.03 -9.49
N HIS A 217 -9.74 3.72 -8.75
CA HIS A 217 -10.40 4.66 -7.86
C HIS A 217 -9.42 5.22 -6.81
N ALA A 218 -9.64 6.47 -6.42
CA ALA A 218 -8.95 7.04 -5.28
C ALA A 218 -9.38 6.34 -3.98
N VAL A 219 -8.43 6.11 -3.07
CA VAL A 219 -8.66 5.48 -1.79
C VAL A 219 -8.10 6.37 -0.69
N GLN A 220 -8.78 6.47 0.45
CA GLN A 220 -8.23 7.10 1.64
C GLN A 220 -7.84 6.03 2.66
N ASP A 221 -6.55 5.99 3.03
CA ASP A 221 -6.00 5.17 4.12
C ASP A 221 -6.05 5.92 5.46
N HIS A 222 -6.16 5.16 6.55
CA HIS A 222 -6.17 5.63 7.93
C HIS A 222 -4.98 5.05 8.70
N LYS A 223 -3.85 5.78 8.69
CA LYS A 223 -2.58 5.32 9.28
C LYS A 223 -2.50 5.40 10.79
N ARG A 224 -3.31 6.25 11.43
CA ARG A 224 -3.27 6.40 12.88
C ARG A 224 -3.97 5.24 13.58
N LEU A 225 -3.33 4.76 14.67
CA LEU A 225 -3.80 3.58 15.41
C LEU A 225 -5.18 3.78 16.03
N LEU A 226 -5.44 4.95 16.62
CA LEU A 226 -6.62 5.20 17.46
C LEU A 226 -7.72 5.98 16.72
N PRO A 227 -9.00 5.84 17.14
CA PRO A 227 -10.12 6.59 16.61
C PRO A 227 -9.88 8.11 16.58
N GLY A 228 -10.50 8.79 15.61
CA GLY A 228 -10.34 10.23 15.40
C GLY A 228 -8.96 10.62 14.85
N ASP A 229 -8.21 9.66 14.28
CA ASP A 229 -6.84 9.82 13.74
C ASP A 229 -5.83 10.25 14.81
N LYS A 230 -5.85 9.55 15.93
CA LYS A 230 -4.94 9.76 17.06
C LYS A 230 -3.95 8.59 17.20
N GLY A 231 -2.95 8.79 18.06
CA GLY A 231 -1.94 7.78 18.38
C GLY A 231 -0.85 7.67 17.31
N PRO A 232 0.00 6.62 17.38
CA PRO A 232 1.14 6.43 16.48
C PRO A 232 0.69 6.08 15.06
N ASN A 233 1.59 6.30 14.09
CA ASN A 233 1.43 5.80 12.73
C ASN A 233 1.59 4.28 12.69
N THR A 234 0.81 3.65 11.82
CA THR A 234 0.82 2.20 11.56
C THR A 234 0.97 1.93 10.07
N GLY A 235 0.88 0.68 9.66
CA GLY A 235 0.79 0.28 8.25
C GLY A 235 -0.56 0.55 7.58
N GLY A 236 -1.50 1.19 8.29
CA GLY A 236 -2.90 1.41 7.88
C GLY A 236 -3.86 0.55 8.70
N MET A 237 -4.86 1.21 9.30
CA MET A 237 -5.90 0.57 10.12
C MET A 237 -7.16 0.25 9.33
N GLY A 238 -7.22 0.74 8.10
CA GLY A 238 -8.31 0.55 7.16
C GLY A 238 -8.39 1.70 6.18
N SER A 239 -9.34 1.62 5.25
CA SER A 239 -9.44 2.54 4.13
C SER A 239 -10.85 2.53 3.53
N TYR A 240 -11.14 3.49 2.67
CA TYR A 240 -12.38 3.49 1.91
C TYR A 240 -12.20 4.05 0.50
N SER A 241 -13.10 3.66 -0.41
CA SER A 241 -13.27 4.23 -1.74
C SER A 241 -14.75 4.46 -2.04
N CYS A 242 -15.07 5.42 -2.91
CA CYS A 242 -16.43 5.72 -3.29
C CYS A 242 -16.77 5.20 -4.70
N ALA A 243 -18.05 4.96 -4.95
CA ALA A 243 -18.58 4.35 -6.18
C ALA A 243 -18.28 5.15 -7.46
N ASP A 244 -18.11 6.46 -7.34
CA ASP A 244 -17.76 7.35 -8.46
C ASP A 244 -16.25 7.44 -8.72
N GLY A 245 -15.43 6.75 -7.90
CA GLY A 245 -13.97 6.72 -8.02
C GLY A 245 -13.25 7.90 -7.40
N LEU A 246 -13.99 8.86 -6.83
CA LEU A 246 -13.45 10.03 -6.15
C LEU A 246 -13.68 9.92 -4.63
N LEU A 247 -13.00 10.77 -3.86
CA LEU A 247 -13.26 10.93 -2.44
C LEU A 247 -14.06 12.21 -2.20
N PRO A 248 -14.88 12.33 -1.14
CA PRO A 248 -15.77 13.49 -0.92
C PRO A 248 -15.07 14.84 -0.91
N PHE A 249 -13.79 14.89 -0.57
CA PHE A 249 -12.96 16.09 -0.53
C PHE A 249 -12.06 16.28 -1.79
N LEU A 250 -12.04 15.30 -2.70
CA LEU A 250 -11.18 15.27 -3.90
C LEU A 250 -11.99 15.62 -5.15
N SER A 251 -11.61 16.66 -5.85
CA SER A 251 -12.22 17.00 -7.13
C SER A 251 -11.69 16.12 -8.27
N LYS A 252 -12.47 16.02 -9.34
CA LYS A 252 -12.06 15.29 -10.55
C LYS A 252 -10.76 15.84 -11.15
N SER A 253 -10.58 17.16 -11.17
CA SER A 253 -9.35 17.78 -11.68
C SER A 253 -8.12 17.44 -10.83
N GLU A 254 -8.24 17.37 -9.52
CA GLU A 254 -7.14 16.97 -8.63
C GLU A 254 -6.79 15.49 -8.79
N TYR A 255 -7.79 14.63 -8.98
CA TYR A 255 -7.58 13.22 -9.32
C TYR A 255 -6.84 13.07 -10.67
N GLU A 256 -7.28 13.78 -11.72
CA GLU A 256 -6.65 13.76 -13.04
C GLU A 256 -5.21 14.30 -12.98
N GLU A 257 -4.97 15.34 -12.19
CA GLU A 257 -3.60 15.86 -11.96
C GLU A 257 -2.70 14.82 -11.28
N ALA A 258 -3.20 14.12 -10.25
CA ALA A 258 -2.46 13.03 -9.61
C ALA A 258 -2.14 11.89 -10.58
N ALA A 259 -3.07 11.53 -11.45
CA ALA A 259 -2.84 10.53 -12.51
C ALA A 259 -1.77 11.00 -13.50
N VAL A 260 -1.79 12.26 -13.92
CA VAL A 260 -0.75 12.85 -14.79
C VAL A 260 0.62 12.84 -14.09
N ILE A 261 0.66 13.08 -12.78
CA ILE A 261 1.90 13.00 -12.00
C ILE A 261 2.47 11.57 -12.03
N LEU A 262 1.64 10.55 -11.77
CA LEU A 262 2.07 9.14 -11.83
C LEU A 262 2.53 8.76 -13.24
N GLN A 263 1.81 9.18 -14.29
CA GLN A 263 2.22 8.95 -15.68
C GLN A 263 3.62 9.53 -15.95
N LYS A 264 3.88 10.75 -15.53
CA LYS A 264 5.21 11.40 -15.69
C LYS A 264 6.31 10.70 -14.88
N ILE A 265 5.99 10.12 -13.73
CA ILE A 265 6.95 9.33 -12.95
C ILE A 265 7.34 8.07 -13.73
N VAL A 266 6.38 7.35 -14.28
CA VAL A 266 6.63 6.14 -15.11
C VAL A 266 7.48 6.50 -16.33
N GLU A 267 7.17 7.59 -17.03
CA GLU A 267 7.97 8.07 -18.15
C GLU A 267 9.41 8.46 -17.74
N ALA A 268 9.56 9.08 -16.55
CA ALA A 268 10.87 9.44 -16.03
C ALA A 268 11.70 8.19 -15.67
N LEU A 269 11.08 7.19 -15.05
CA LEU A 269 11.72 5.90 -14.75
C LEU A 269 12.21 5.23 -16.04
N ASN A 270 11.38 5.22 -17.09
CA ASN A 270 11.77 4.65 -18.37
C ASN A 270 12.96 5.40 -19.00
N LYS A 271 12.98 6.73 -18.93
CA LYS A 271 14.12 7.56 -19.41
C LYS A 271 15.42 7.32 -18.61
N GLU A 272 15.32 6.93 -17.35
CA GLU A 272 16.47 6.51 -16.51
C GLU A 272 16.92 5.05 -16.82
N GLY A 273 16.26 4.37 -17.77
CA GLY A 273 16.54 2.97 -18.09
C GLY A 273 15.95 1.98 -17.07
N CYS A 274 15.04 2.43 -16.21
CA CYS A 274 14.38 1.66 -15.18
C CYS A 274 12.91 1.42 -15.58
N LYS A 275 12.65 0.70 -16.69
CA LYS A 275 11.27 0.42 -17.15
C LYS A 275 10.45 -0.17 -16.00
N TYR A 276 9.32 0.47 -15.68
CA TYR A 276 8.47 0.10 -14.56
C TYR A 276 7.28 -0.72 -15.02
N VAL A 277 7.28 -2.02 -14.79
CA VAL A 277 6.17 -2.93 -15.09
C VAL A 277 5.55 -3.39 -13.77
N GLY A 278 4.23 -3.26 -13.63
CA GLY A 278 3.52 -3.70 -12.43
C GLY A 278 2.64 -2.62 -11.81
N PRO A 279 2.03 -2.89 -10.64
CA PRO A 279 1.26 -1.89 -9.91
C PRO A 279 2.17 -0.80 -9.32
N ILE A 280 1.78 0.46 -9.50
CA ILE A 280 2.40 1.63 -8.88
C ILE A 280 1.40 2.32 -7.98
N TYR A 281 1.85 2.81 -6.85
CA TYR A 281 1.05 3.48 -5.84
C TYR A 281 1.63 4.87 -5.56
N GLY A 282 0.81 5.89 -5.73
CA GLY A 282 1.13 7.25 -5.30
C GLY A 282 0.33 7.62 -4.06
N GLN A 283 1.03 7.99 -2.98
CA GLN A 283 0.40 8.67 -1.86
C GLN A 283 0.51 10.17 -2.06
N PHE A 284 -0.64 10.82 -2.06
CA PHE A 284 -0.76 12.25 -2.25
C PHE A 284 -1.42 12.92 -1.05
N MET A 285 -1.16 14.21 -0.92
CA MET A 285 -1.96 15.12 -0.10
C MET A 285 -2.57 16.16 -1.01
N VAL A 286 -3.90 16.23 -1.07
CA VAL A 286 -4.58 17.34 -1.75
C VAL A 286 -4.49 18.58 -0.86
N THR A 287 -3.89 19.65 -1.39
CA THR A 287 -3.65 20.92 -0.73
C THR A 287 -4.41 22.04 -1.45
N THR A 288 -4.30 23.29 -0.98
CA THR A 288 -4.81 24.47 -1.72
C THR A 288 -4.12 24.67 -3.08
N ASP A 289 -2.92 24.12 -3.26
CA ASP A 289 -2.11 24.25 -4.47
C ASP A 289 -2.11 22.93 -5.31
N GLY A 290 -3.17 22.14 -5.19
CA GLY A 290 -3.30 20.83 -5.86
C GLY A 290 -2.62 19.69 -5.12
N PRO A 291 -2.54 18.50 -5.76
CA PRO A 291 -1.99 17.29 -5.15
C PRO A 291 -0.46 17.38 -4.99
N LYS A 292 0.03 17.05 -3.79
CA LYS A 292 1.45 16.93 -3.46
C LYS A 292 1.82 15.49 -3.22
N ILE A 293 2.95 15.06 -3.77
CA ILE A 293 3.47 13.69 -3.62
C ILE A 293 4.06 13.53 -2.22
N ILE A 294 3.51 12.62 -1.44
CA ILE A 294 4.05 12.24 -0.12
C ILE A 294 5.07 11.12 -0.26
N GLU A 295 4.71 10.06 -0.98
CA GLU A 295 5.60 8.95 -1.33
C GLU A 295 5.08 8.18 -2.56
N ILE A 296 5.95 7.39 -3.17
CA ILE A 296 5.61 6.44 -4.21
C ILE A 296 5.99 5.05 -3.71
N ASN A 297 5.09 4.08 -3.87
CA ASN A 297 5.36 2.70 -3.52
C ASN A 297 5.33 1.83 -4.79
N ALA A 298 6.23 0.86 -4.84
CA ALA A 298 6.51 0.03 -6.02
C ALA A 298 5.65 -1.24 -6.06
N ARG A 299 4.45 -1.17 -5.53
CA ARG A 299 3.53 -2.30 -5.37
C ARG A 299 2.13 -1.77 -5.05
N PHE A 300 1.14 -2.67 -4.98
CA PHE A 300 -0.17 -2.32 -4.42
C PHE A 300 -0.07 -1.83 -2.97
N GLY A 301 -0.96 -0.91 -2.58
CA GLY A 301 -1.16 -0.50 -1.20
C GLY A 301 -1.78 -1.60 -0.33
N ASP A 302 -1.60 -1.47 0.96
CA ASP A 302 -2.21 -2.30 1.98
C ASP A 302 -2.60 -1.39 3.15
N PRO A 303 -3.90 -1.01 3.29
CA PRO A 303 -5.09 -1.76 2.89
C PRO A 303 -5.71 -1.50 1.50
N GLU A 304 -5.23 -0.58 0.71
CA GLU A 304 -5.94 -0.05 -0.48
C GLU A 304 -6.21 -1.09 -1.59
N ALA A 305 -5.38 -2.12 -1.72
CA ALA A 305 -5.63 -3.22 -2.67
C ALA A 305 -6.98 -3.88 -2.43
N MET A 306 -7.39 -3.99 -1.16
CA MET A 306 -8.66 -4.61 -0.77
C MET A 306 -9.88 -3.72 -1.02
N ASN A 307 -9.68 -2.42 -1.32
CA ASN A 307 -10.75 -1.56 -1.79
C ASN A 307 -10.98 -1.70 -3.32
N VAL A 308 -9.91 -1.90 -4.10
CA VAL A 308 -9.99 -1.81 -5.55
C VAL A 308 -10.00 -3.16 -6.27
N LEU A 309 -9.25 -4.16 -5.79
CA LEU A 309 -9.20 -5.47 -6.45
C LEU A 309 -10.52 -6.24 -6.39
N PRO A 310 -11.30 -6.25 -5.30
CA PRO A 310 -12.62 -6.88 -5.29
C PRO A 310 -13.60 -6.29 -6.29
N LEU A 311 -13.46 -4.99 -6.62
CA LEU A 311 -14.30 -4.31 -7.61
C LEU A 311 -13.87 -4.53 -9.06
N LEU A 312 -12.71 -5.15 -9.30
CA LEU A 312 -12.15 -5.29 -10.64
C LEU A 312 -12.96 -6.30 -11.47
N GLU A 313 -13.66 -5.81 -12.50
CA GLU A 313 -14.38 -6.61 -13.51
C GLU A 313 -13.48 -6.99 -14.69
N THR A 314 -12.47 -6.16 -15.00
CA THR A 314 -11.51 -6.44 -16.07
C THR A 314 -10.64 -7.62 -15.65
N ASP A 315 -10.40 -8.55 -16.57
CA ASP A 315 -9.59 -9.74 -16.30
C ASP A 315 -8.18 -9.38 -15.85
N PHE A 316 -7.86 -9.75 -14.60
CA PHE A 316 -6.60 -9.37 -13.96
C PHE A 316 -5.37 -9.96 -14.69
N ILE A 317 -5.44 -11.22 -15.10
CA ILE A 317 -4.34 -11.86 -15.87
C ILE A 317 -4.22 -11.28 -17.28
N GLY A 318 -5.35 -10.90 -17.89
CA GLY A 318 -5.33 -10.14 -19.15
C GLY A 318 -4.56 -8.83 -19.04
N ILE A 319 -4.77 -8.08 -17.93
CA ILE A 319 -4.01 -6.85 -17.66
C ILE A 319 -2.54 -7.15 -17.39
N CYS A 320 -2.22 -8.23 -16.64
CA CYS A 320 -0.83 -8.64 -16.42
C CYS A 320 -0.10 -8.89 -17.74
N LYS A 321 -0.72 -9.58 -18.67
CA LYS A 321 -0.17 -9.80 -20.02
C LYS A 321 0.03 -8.48 -20.78
N ALA A 322 -0.98 -7.60 -20.77
CA ALA A 322 -0.87 -6.30 -21.41
C ALA A 322 0.25 -5.41 -20.81
N MET A 323 0.51 -5.52 -19.50
CA MET A 323 1.65 -4.86 -18.84
C MET A 323 2.98 -5.38 -19.37
N LEU A 324 3.14 -6.69 -19.50
CA LEU A 324 4.36 -7.32 -20.03
C LEU A 324 4.60 -6.98 -21.49
N ASP A 325 3.55 -7.00 -22.29
CA ASP A 325 3.60 -6.71 -23.73
C ASP A 325 3.77 -5.21 -24.04
N GLY A 326 3.64 -4.32 -23.05
CA GLY A 326 3.69 -2.87 -23.25
C GLY A 326 2.48 -2.31 -24.00
N SER A 327 1.33 -2.95 -23.86
CA SER A 327 0.09 -2.63 -24.60
C SER A 327 -1.06 -2.15 -23.72
N ILE A 328 -0.78 -1.82 -22.47
CA ILE A 328 -1.80 -1.45 -21.46
C ILE A 328 -2.64 -0.22 -21.89
N SER A 329 -2.10 0.65 -22.73
CA SER A 329 -2.82 1.80 -23.29
C SER A 329 -4.04 1.41 -24.16
N ASN A 330 -4.10 0.17 -24.63
CA ASN A 330 -5.22 -0.37 -25.39
C ASN A 330 -6.32 -0.93 -24.47
N GLU A 331 -6.03 -1.07 -23.19
CA GLU A 331 -6.94 -1.61 -22.19
C GLU A 331 -7.76 -0.51 -21.50
N LYS A 332 -8.86 -0.92 -20.90
CA LYS A 332 -9.69 -0.07 -20.04
C LYS A 332 -10.01 -0.83 -18.77
N ILE A 333 -9.62 -0.26 -17.63
CA ILE A 333 -10.09 -0.76 -16.34
C ILE A 333 -11.59 -0.53 -16.23
N ARG A 334 -12.32 -1.59 -15.88
CA ARG A 334 -13.70 -1.54 -15.45
C ARG A 334 -13.73 -2.01 -14.01
N LEU A 335 -14.33 -1.18 -13.18
CA LEU A 335 -14.61 -1.47 -11.77
C LEU A 335 -16.12 -1.45 -11.57
N GLU A 336 -16.63 -2.31 -10.72
CA GLU A 336 -17.99 -2.19 -10.24
C GLU A 336 -18.21 -0.80 -9.63
N LYS A 337 -19.36 -0.20 -9.91
CA LYS A 337 -19.74 1.11 -9.35
C LYS A 337 -20.24 0.93 -7.91
N LYS A 338 -19.32 0.56 -7.03
CA LYS A 338 -19.55 0.31 -5.62
C LYS A 338 -18.56 1.08 -4.76
N SER A 339 -19.00 1.45 -3.58
CA SER A 339 -18.15 1.94 -2.50
C SER A 339 -17.62 0.78 -1.69
N THR A 340 -16.44 0.95 -1.10
CA THR A 340 -15.84 -0.04 -0.23
C THR A 340 -15.33 0.57 1.06
N VAL A 341 -15.51 -0.14 2.17
CA VAL A 341 -14.90 0.19 3.47
C VAL A 341 -14.14 -1.02 3.97
N CYS A 342 -12.85 -0.85 4.18
CA CYS A 342 -11.95 -1.86 4.73
C CYS A 342 -11.59 -1.49 6.18
N LYS A 343 -11.75 -2.43 7.12
CA LYS A 343 -11.29 -2.26 8.52
C LYS A 343 -10.40 -3.43 8.90
N TYR A 344 -9.26 -3.10 9.50
CA TYR A 344 -8.32 -4.10 9.99
C TYR A 344 -8.61 -4.49 11.43
N ILE A 345 -8.54 -5.79 11.69
CA ILE A 345 -8.39 -6.38 13.01
C ILE A 345 -6.90 -6.55 13.26
N VAL A 346 -6.41 -5.97 14.35
CA VAL A 346 -5.00 -5.99 14.71
C VAL A 346 -4.82 -6.53 16.14
N PRO A 347 -3.67 -7.10 16.51
CA PRO A 347 -3.40 -7.46 17.89
C PRO A 347 -3.36 -6.21 18.78
N GLU A 348 -3.80 -6.33 20.01
CA GLU A 348 -3.63 -5.28 21.01
C GLU A 348 -2.15 -4.87 21.13
N GLY A 349 -1.89 -3.57 21.25
CA GLY A 349 -0.53 -3.02 21.23
C GLY A 349 0.13 -2.94 19.86
N TYR A 350 -0.61 -3.17 18.77
CA TYR A 350 -0.10 -3.03 17.40
C TYR A 350 0.58 -1.69 17.18
N GLY A 351 1.71 -1.73 16.47
CA GLY A 351 2.51 -0.52 16.19
C GLY A 351 3.51 -0.14 17.30
N VAL A 352 3.36 -0.67 18.53
CA VAL A 352 4.27 -0.44 19.66
C VAL A 352 4.82 -1.77 20.19
N LYS A 353 3.98 -2.57 20.83
CA LYS A 353 4.30 -3.91 21.34
C LYS A 353 3.07 -4.80 21.20
N SER A 354 2.98 -5.47 20.07
CA SER A 354 1.86 -6.35 19.75
C SER A 354 1.78 -7.57 20.67
N MET A 355 0.58 -7.94 21.07
CA MET A 355 0.29 -9.22 21.71
C MET A 355 0.24 -10.31 20.63
N ILE A 356 1.21 -11.23 20.70
CA ILE A 356 1.44 -12.28 19.69
C ILE A 356 0.93 -13.61 20.24
N GLY A 357 0.37 -14.45 19.36
CA GLY A 357 -0.11 -15.80 19.70
C GLY A 357 -1.49 -15.80 20.33
N GLU A 358 -2.22 -14.70 20.23
CA GLU A 358 -3.59 -14.60 20.72
C GLU A 358 -4.57 -15.20 19.70
N LYS A 359 -5.53 -15.97 20.19
CA LYS A 359 -6.51 -16.66 19.34
C LYS A 359 -7.56 -15.69 18.82
N ILE A 360 -7.84 -15.80 17.51
CA ILE A 360 -8.94 -15.10 16.83
C ILE A 360 -9.96 -16.15 16.40
N LEU A 361 -11.22 -15.96 16.80
CA LEU A 361 -12.34 -16.76 16.36
C LEU A 361 -13.02 -16.05 15.18
N VAL A 362 -13.21 -16.76 14.09
CA VAL A 362 -13.85 -16.26 12.87
C VAL A 362 -14.98 -17.21 12.48
N ASP A 363 -16.21 -16.73 12.55
CA ASP A 363 -17.34 -17.41 11.94
C ASP A 363 -17.41 -17.00 10.46
N LYS A 364 -16.66 -17.74 9.63
CA LYS A 364 -16.47 -17.42 8.22
C LYS A 364 -17.78 -17.41 7.44
N GLU A 365 -18.68 -18.36 7.72
CA GLU A 365 -19.98 -18.47 7.04
C GLU A 365 -20.85 -17.24 7.33
N SER A 366 -20.97 -16.85 8.60
CA SER A 366 -21.71 -15.65 9.00
C SER A 366 -21.08 -14.36 8.44
N VAL A 367 -19.73 -14.27 8.36
CA VAL A 367 -19.06 -13.12 7.71
C VAL A 367 -19.42 -13.06 6.22
N GLU A 368 -19.38 -14.18 5.50
CA GLU A 368 -19.70 -14.24 4.07
C GLU A 368 -21.19 -13.92 3.80
N ASP A 369 -22.09 -14.34 4.68
CA ASP A 369 -23.54 -14.08 4.58
C ASP A 369 -23.89 -12.59 4.67
N THR A 370 -23.06 -11.76 5.29
CA THR A 370 -23.23 -10.29 5.25
C THR A 370 -23.00 -9.67 3.86
N GLY A 371 -22.42 -10.41 2.93
CA GLY A 371 -21.97 -9.91 1.63
C GLY A 371 -20.59 -9.21 1.67
N SER A 372 -19.92 -9.22 2.83
CA SER A 372 -18.57 -8.69 2.98
C SER A 372 -17.50 -9.62 2.38
N ARG A 373 -16.28 -9.11 2.28
CA ARG A 373 -15.08 -9.89 1.94
C ARG A 373 -14.14 -9.95 3.13
N LEU A 374 -13.60 -11.14 3.40
CA LEU A 374 -12.60 -11.38 4.44
C LEU A 374 -11.25 -11.69 3.82
N PHE A 375 -10.23 -10.92 4.18
CA PHE A 375 -8.85 -11.15 3.78
C PHE A 375 -7.98 -11.40 5.00
N TYR A 376 -7.38 -12.59 5.06
CA TYR A 376 -6.38 -12.92 6.06
C TYR A 376 -5.09 -12.15 5.76
N ALA A 377 -4.49 -11.58 6.79
CA ALA A 377 -3.20 -10.88 6.70
C ALA A 377 -2.09 -11.68 7.38
N SER A 378 -1.34 -11.07 8.29
CA SER A 378 -0.26 -11.76 9.01
C SER A 378 -0.83 -12.53 10.20
N VAL A 379 -1.25 -13.74 9.96
CA VAL A 379 -1.72 -14.69 10.98
C VAL A 379 -0.98 -16.00 10.88
N ASN A 380 -0.95 -16.76 11.96
CA ASN A 380 -0.55 -18.16 11.97
C ASN A 380 -1.78 -19.05 12.10
N LYS A 381 -1.87 -20.08 11.25
CA LYS A 381 -2.87 -21.12 11.42
C LYS A 381 -2.23 -22.35 12.06
N GLU A 382 -2.76 -22.77 13.21
CA GLU A 382 -2.39 -24.01 13.88
C GLU A 382 -3.64 -24.87 14.00
N ASN A 383 -3.66 -26.03 13.35
CA ASN A 383 -4.87 -26.86 13.15
C ASN A 383 -5.96 -26.03 12.46
N ASP A 384 -7.10 -25.81 13.14
CA ASP A 384 -8.21 -24.98 12.65
C ASP A 384 -8.27 -23.59 13.31
N ASP A 385 -7.38 -23.31 14.23
CA ASP A 385 -7.32 -22.05 14.96
C ASP A 385 -6.39 -21.03 14.29
N ILE A 386 -6.73 -19.75 14.45
CA ILE A 386 -5.98 -18.62 13.89
C ILE A 386 -5.42 -17.80 15.05
N TYR A 387 -4.14 -17.42 14.93
CA TYR A 387 -3.43 -16.69 15.95
C TYR A 387 -2.80 -15.41 15.43
N THR A 388 -2.76 -14.37 16.27
CA THR A 388 -2.12 -13.10 15.97
C THR A 388 -0.61 -13.23 15.80
N THR A 389 -0.04 -12.37 14.96
CA THR A 389 1.40 -12.12 14.88
C THR A 389 1.73 -10.70 15.38
N SER A 390 2.91 -10.18 15.09
CA SER A 390 3.27 -8.80 15.41
C SER A 390 2.62 -7.74 14.48
N SER A 391 1.91 -8.17 13.43
CA SER A 391 1.32 -7.30 12.41
C SER A 391 -0.21 -7.40 12.38
N ARG A 392 -0.84 -6.75 11.40
CA ARG A 392 -2.30 -6.78 11.17
C ARG A 392 -2.75 -8.22 10.87
N SER A 393 -3.88 -8.61 11.42
CA SER A 393 -4.33 -10.01 11.40
C SER A 393 -5.33 -10.31 10.29
N LEU A 394 -6.42 -9.54 10.21
CA LEU A 394 -7.51 -9.74 9.25
C LEU A 394 -7.99 -8.39 8.72
N ALA A 395 -8.45 -8.36 7.48
CA ALA A 395 -9.14 -7.22 6.90
C ALA A 395 -10.56 -7.64 6.49
N VAL A 396 -11.55 -6.89 6.93
CA VAL A 396 -12.95 -7.04 6.51
C VAL A 396 -13.30 -5.90 5.58
N VAL A 397 -13.96 -6.22 4.45
CA VAL A 397 -14.32 -5.24 3.43
C VAL A 397 -15.83 -5.31 3.16
N GLY A 398 -16.53 -4.26 3.54
CA GLY A 398 -17.90 -4.02 3.13
C GLY A 398 -17.95 -3.41 1.73
N ILE A 399 -18.89 -3.86 0.90
CA ILE A 399 -19.06 -3.42 -0.49
C ILE A 399 -20.55 -3.13 -0.72
N ALA A 400 -20.86 -1.89 -1.15
CA ALA A 400 -22.25 -1.48 -1.40
C ALA A 400 -22.33 -0.37 -2.46
N ASP A 401 -23.54 0.07 -2.80
CA ASP A 401 -23.77 1.15 -3.75
C ASP A 401 -23.26 2.50 -3.22
N ASP A 402 -23.32 2.70 -1.92
CA ASP A 402 -22.81 3.87 -1.26
C ASP A 402 -21.92 3.54 -0.06
N LEU A 403 -21.28 4.56 0.49
CA LEU A 403 -20.29 4.39 1.53
C LEU A 403 -20.89 4.05 2.89
N TYR A 404 -22.10 4.54 3.17
CA TYR A 404 -22.82 4.25 4.42
C TYR A 404 -23.19 2.78 4.53
N ASP A 405 -23.76 2.22 3.48
CA ASP A 405 -24.14 0.80 3.44
C ASP A 405 -22.89 -0.10 3.42
N ALA A 406 -21.82 0.32 2.73
CA ALA A 406 -20.54 -0.42 2.75
C ALA A 406 -19.92 -0.45 4.17
N GLU A 407 -19.98 0.65 4.90
CA GLU A 407 -19.51 0.72 6.29
C GLU A 407 -20.35 -0.18 7.20
N LYS A 408 -21.67 -0.13 7.05
CA LYS A 408 -22.60 -0.96 7.83
C LYS A 408 -22.38 -2.46 7.60
N ILE A 409 -22.20 -2.89 6.35
CA ILE A 409 -21.87 -4.29 6.01
C ILE A 409 -20.54 -4.69 6.66
N CYS A 410 -19.53 -3.81 6.63
CA CYS A 410 -18.25 -4.07 7.27
C CYS A 410 -18.40 -4.25 8.79
N GLU A 411 -19.16 -3.38 9.48
CA GLU A 411 -19.42 -3.48 10.92
C GLU A 411 -20.22 -4.73 11.29
N GLU A 412 -21.22 -5.09 10.48
CA GLU A 412 -22.01 -6.31 10.69
C GLU A 412 -21.11 -7.55 10.63
N ALA A 413 -20.23 -7.63 9.64
CA ALA A 413 -19.29 -8.73 9.51
C ALA A 413 -18.29 -8.82 10.68
N LEU A 414 -17.85 -7.68 11.21
CA LEU A 414 -16.95 -7.63 12.37
C LEU A 414 -17.56 -8.23 13.64
N ASN A 415 -18.89 -8.24 13.79
CA ASN A 415 -19.57 -8.88 14.93
C ASN A 415 -19.41 -10.41 14.94
N HIS A 416 -19.03 -11.02 13.83
CA HIS A 416 -18.77 -12.46 13.69
C HIS A 416 -17.29 -12.83 13.86
N ILE A 417 -16.47 -11.88 14.31
CA ILE A 417 -15.03 -12.06 14.59
C ILE A 417 -14.75 -11.61 16.02
N SER A 418 -14.10 -12.47 16.81
CA SER A 418 -13.83 -12.18 18.22
C SER A 418 -12.44 -12.66 18.65
N GLY A 419 -11.93 -12.08 19.73
CA GLY A 419 -10.67 -12.43 20.39
C GLY A 419 -10.45 -11.53 21.59
N GLU A 420 -9.71 -12.01 22.61
CA GLU A 420 -9.53 -11.24 23.87
C GLU A 420 -8.59 -10.03 23.69
N HIS A 421 -7.57 -10.17 22.82
CA HIS A 421 -6.51 -9.17 22.66
C HIS A 421 -6.42 -8.68 21.20
N ILE A 422 -7.57 -8.26 20.66
CA ILE A 422 -7.66 -7.65 19.33
C ILE A 422 -8.19 -6.22 19.42
N PHE A 423 -7.82 -5.40 18.46
CA PHE A 423 -8.26 -4.02 18.36
C PHE A 423 -8.72 -3.69 16.94
N ILE A 424 -9.75 -2.87 16.82
CA ILE A 424 -10.37 -2.46 15.56
C ILE A 424 -10.65 -0.95 15.62
N ARG A 425 -10.44 -0.24 14.55
CA ARG A 425 -10.90 1.14 14.39
C ARG A 425 -12.28 1.17 13.73
N HIS A 426 -13.31 1.24 14.55
CA HIS A 426 -14.71 1.26 14.10
C HIS A 426 -15.11 2.59 13.41
N ASP A 427 -14.37 3.68 13.61
CA ASP A 427 -14.67 4.99 13.04
C ASP A 427 -14.32 5.15 11.54
N ILE A 428 -13.58 4.20 10.95
CA ILE A 428 -13.18 4.25 9.54
C ILE A 428 -14.40 4.04 8.64
N GLY A 429 -14.59 4.95 7.67
CA GLY A 429 -15.72 4.93 6.75
C GLY A 429 -17.01 5.57 7.31
N THR A 430 -17.04 5.99 8.58
CA THR A 430 -18.20 6.64 9.16
C THR A 430 -18.42 8.04 8.59
N ALA A 431 -19.68 8.47 8.51
CA ALA A 431 -20.05 9.80 8.04
C ALA A 431 -19.36 10.92 8.84
N GLU A 432 -19.19 10.74 10.17
CA GLU A 432 -18.55 11.72 11.04
C GLU A 432 -17.07 11.95 10.65
N LEU A 433 -16.31 10.86 10.42
CA LEU A 433 -14.90 10.98 10.07
C LEU A 433 -14.70 11.57 8.67
N ILE A 434 -15.57 11.20 7.72
CA ILE A 434 -15.56 11.74 6.36
C ILE A 434 -15.92 13.22 6.35
N GLU A 435 -16.96 13.62 7.09
CA GLU A 435 -17.37 15.02 7.18
C GLU A 435 -16.29 15.90 7.81
N LYS A 436 -15.54 15.37 8.79
CA LYS A 436 -14.37 16.04 9.36
C LYS A 436 -13.34 16.40 8.28
N ARG A 437 -13.06 15.46 7.36
CA ARG A 437 -12.13 15.66 6.23
C ARG A 437 -12.65 16.71 5.25
N LEU A 438 -13.92 16.59 4.89
CA LEU A 438 -14.57 17.54 3.99
C LEU A 438 -14.55 18.96 4.58
N LYS A 439 -14.93 19.12 5.84
CA LYS A 439 -14.90 20.42 6.55
C LYS A 439 -13.48 20.99 6.62
N HIS A 440 -12.47 20.15 6.83
CA HIS A 440 -11.09 20.59 6.84
C HIS A 440 -10.69 21.16 5.47
N MET A 441 -10.98 20.47 4.38
CA MET A 441 -10.67 20.98 3.03
C MET A 441 -11.48 22.23 2.64
N ILE A 442 -12.75 22.30 3.00
CA ILE A 442 -13.57 23.51 2.81
C ILE A 442 -12.90 24.70 3.51
N LYS A 443 -12.51 24.53 4.78
CA LYS A 443 -11.82 25.57 5.54
C LYS A 443 -10.49 25.99 4.90
N LEU A 444 -9.70 25.05 4.43
CA LEU A 444 -8.41 25.33 3.78
C LEU A 444 -8.58 26.10 2.47
N ARG A 445 -9.63 25.77 1.69
CA ARG A 445 -9.95 26.43 0.42
C ARG A 445 -10.65 27.78 0.59
N GLY A 446 -11.01 28.16 1.82
CA GLY A 446 -11.71 29.40 2.11
C GLY A 446 -13.15 29.46 1.60
N MET A 447 -13.79 28.30 1.49
CA MET A 447 -15.18 28.12 1.04
C MET A 447 -16.14 27.97 2.23
#